data_84b1c141c757b00901ba11741bf1c03a
#
_entry.id   84b1c141c757b00901ba11741bf1c03a
#
_cell.length_a   1.000
_cell.length_b   1.000
_cell.length_c   1.000
_cell.angle_alpha   90.00
_cell.angle_beta   90.00
_cell.angle_gamma   90.00
#
_symmetry.space_group_name_H-M   'P 1'
#
loop_
_entity.id
_entity.type
_entity.pdbx_description
1 polymer ?
#
loop_
_entity_poly.entity_id
_entity_poly.type
_entity_poly.pdbx_seq_one_letter_code
_entity_poly.pdbx_strand_id
1 'polypeptide(L)'
;MTVIMRKTWFMGLITLLVIVSCSSSKNDNQDEKGVATVLPDMPSEVKVFTLAYADFNLELISTGTIQAEQKADLYFQTSEVIASIYVRNGDRVTAGQAIASLDSFKLKNRLSQAKDNLERAKLTLQDVLIGQGYSLSDTSRIPPEVMQIARVKSNYDNSLNQYELAAYELQHATLYAPFSGTVANLFQKAHNLSAMSEPFCTLIGNTAMEVVFSLLESELATTVRAGNRILVSSYAIQDFTSEGRITEINPTVDRNGMIRVKASVSNPGNRLYDGMNVRIKIQQAIPNQLIIPKTALVLRTNKQVVFTLRDGLAQWNYVETSLENSTEYVIVDGLKDGDIVIYEGNLNLAHETPVVVL
;
A
#
# COMPACT_ATOMS: atom_id res chain seq x y z
N MET A 1 27.79 -1.39 -45.49
CA MET A 1 29.24 -1.54 -45.42
C MET A 1 29.48 -2.74 -44.46
N THR A 2 29.28 -3.94 -44.87
CA THR A 2 30.20 -4.89 -45.55
C THR A 2 31.45 -5.16 -44.72
N VAL A 3 31.62 -6.42 -44.30
CA VAL A 3 32.77 -7.32 -44.34
C VAL A 3 32.58 -8.38 -43.23
N ILE A 4 32.10 -9.59 -43.48
CA ILE A 4 32.66 -10.80 -44.11
C ILE A 4 33.71 -11.55 -43.27
N MET A 5 33.28 -12.78 -42.86
CA MET A 5 33.95 -14.08 -42.91
C MET A 5 35.30 -14.36 -42.24
N ARG A 6 35.38 -15.48 -41.49
CA ARG A 6 36.09 -16.72 -41.91
C ARG A 6 36.03 -17.84 -40.82
N LYS A 7 35.57 -18.89 -41.19
CA LYS A 7 35.67 -20.33 -41.26
C LYS A 7 37.12 -20.88 -41.25
N THR A 8 37.41 -21.86 -40.38
CA THR A 8 38.34 -23.01 -40.59
C THR A 8 38.06 -24.02 -39.47
N TRP A 9 37.57 -25.15 -39.63
CA TRP A 9 37.76 -26.45 -40.23
C TRP A 9 39.16 -27.02 -39.94
N PHE A 10 39.27 -28.03 -39.01
CA PHE A 10 40.30 -29.06 -39.08
C PHE A 10 39.75 -30.44 -38.62
N MET A 11 39.96 -31.38 -39.49
CA MET A 11 39.58 -32.77 -39.50
C MET A 11 40.85 -33.59 -39.32
N GLY A 12 40.79 -34.73 -38.65
CA GLY A 12 41.87 -35.74 -38.56
C GLY A 12 41.52 -36.75 -37.48
N LEU A 13 40.97 -37.82 -37.74
CA LEU A 13 41.27 -39.06 -38.41
C LEU A 13 42.26 -39.97 -37.66
N ILE A 14 41.74 -41.19 -37.20
CA ILE A 14 42.33 -42.51 -37.12
C ILE A 14 43.33 -42.79 -35.99
N THR A 15 43.13 -43.79 -35.08
CA THR A 15 43.49 -45.20 -35.38
C THR A 15 42.96 -46.18 -34.30
N LEU A 16 42.45 -47.29 -34.82
CA LEU A 16 42.00 -48.52 -34.25
C LEU A 16 43.20 -49.39 -33.76
N LEU A 17 43.12 -49.95 -32.52
CA LEU A 17 43.93 -51.08 -32.15
C LEU A 17 43.15 -52.07 -31.26
N VAL A 18 42.78 -53.17 -31.86
CA VAL A 18 42.23 -54.43 -31.28
C VAL A 18 43.39 -55.24 -30.77
N ILE A 19 43.35 -55.66 -29.51
CA ILE A 19 44.11 -56.90 -29.11
C ILE A 19 43.18 -57.75 -28.27
N VAL A 20 42.87 -58.90 -28.87
CA VAL A 20 42.27 -60.12 -28.28
C VAL A 20 43.36 -60.86 -27.54
N SER A 21 43.14 -61.25 -26.29
CA SER A 21 43.86 -62.35 -25.66
C SER A 21 42.90 -63.15 -24.77
N CYS A 22 42.54 -64.34 -25.24
CA CYS A 22 41.98 -65.43 -24.47
C CYS A 22 43.06 -66.10 -23.63
N SER A 23 42.77 -66.35 -22.37
CA SER A 23 43.33 -67.57 -21.74
C SER A 23 42.38 -68.06 -20.64
N SER A 24 41.94 -69.27 -20.77
CA SER A 24 41.18 -70.11 -19.87
C SER A 24 42.03 -70.60 -18.71
N SER A 25 41.50 -70.59 -17.49
CA SER A 25 41.83 -71.63 -16.52
C SER A 25 40.91 -71.66 -15.29
N LYS A 26 40.21 -72.74 -15.14
CA LYS A 26 39.88 -73.58 -13.97
C LYS A 26 39.01 -72.97 -12.82
N ASN A 27 37.94 -73.68 -12.57
CA ASN A 27 37.10 -73.81 -11.38
C ASN A 27 37.91 -73.85 -10.09
N ASP A 28 37.44 -73.01 -9.14
CA ASP A 28 37.42 -73.37 -7.74
C ASP A 28 36.10 -72.90 -7.15
N ASN A 29 35.29 -73.86 -6.77
CA ASN A 29 34.08 -73.68 -5.95
C ASN A 29 34.54 -73.26 -4.57
N GLN A 30 34.37 -71.98 -4.23
CA GLN A 30 34.26 -71.57 -2.86
C GLN A 30 32.88 -70.99 -2.66
N ASP A 31 32.17 -71.60 -1.74
CA ASP A 31 30.88 -71.18 -1.20
C ASP A 31 30.97 -69.71 -0.74
N GLU A 32 30.56 -68.77 -1.57
CA GLU A 32 30.16 -67.46 -1.11
C GLU A 32 28.84 -67.62 -0.33
N LYS A 33 29.01 -67.79 0.99
CA LYS A 33 27.92 -67.46 1.92
C LYS A 33 27.54 -66.02 1.66
N GLY A 34 26.43 -65.83 0.94
CA GLY A 34 25.80 -64.50 0.81
C GLY A 34 25.66 -63.90 2.18
N VAL A 35 26.45 -62.89 2.45
CA VAL A 35 26.21 -61.97 3.57
C VAL A 35 24.95 -61.24 3.17
N ALA A 36 23.81 -61.76 3.63
CA ALA A 36 22.59 -60.99 3.65
C ALA A 36 22.85 -59.81 4.60
N THR A 37 23.27 -58.67 4.04
CA THR A 37 23.29 -57.38 4.72
C THR A 37 21.83 -56.96 4.87
N VAL A 38 21.08 -57.67 5.69
CA VAL A 38 19.86 -57.13 6.27
C VAL A 38 20.37 -56.11 7.30
N LEU A 39 20.50 -54.86 6.87
CA LEU A 39 20.56 -53.75 7.83
C LEU A 39 19.35 -53.94 8.72
N PRO A 40 19.53 -53.97 10.07
CA PRO A 40 18.36 -54.00 10.94
C PRO A 40 17.49 -52.80 10.60
N ASP A 41 16.23 -53.05 10.32
CA ASP A 41 15.21 -52.01 10.16
C ASP A 41 15.16 -51.21 11.47
N MET A 42 16.03 -50.16 11.56
CA MET A 42 15.95 -49.22 12.64
C MET A 42 14.69 -48.43 12.38
N PRO A 43 13.77 -48.41 13.33
CA PRO A 43 12.53 -47.69 13.19
C PRO A 43 12.85 -46.20 12.92
N SER A 44 12.19 -45.59 11.95
CA SER A 44 12.41 -44.19 11.61
C SER A 44 11.90 -43.29 12.71
N GLU A 45 12.70 -42.36 13.17
CA GLU A 45 12.30 -41.37 14.15
C GLU A 45 11.39 -40.31 13.49
N VAL A 46 10.24 -40.05 14.11
CA VAL A 46 9.23 -39.16 13.57
C VAL A 46 8.66 -38.24 14.65
N LYS A 47 8.22 -37.05 14.24
CA LYS A 47 7.38 -36.19 15.08
C LYS A 47 5.94 -36.20 14.61
N VAL A 48 5.04 -36.23 15.56
CA VAL A 48 3.61 -36.37 15.33
C VAL A 48 2.82 -35.28 16.06
N PHE A 49 1.61 -35.02 15.57
CA PHE A 49 0.60 -34.27 16.31
C PHE A 49 -0.76 -34.88 16.07
N THR A 50 -1.69 -34.64 17.01
CA THR A 50 -3.08 -35.09 16.86
C THR A 50 -3.84 -34.05 16.05
N LEU A 51 -4.41 -34.48 14.93
CA LEU A 51 -5.24 -33.62 14.07
C LEU A 51 -6.53 -33.25 14.79
N ALA A 52 -6.86 -31.98 14.82
CA ALA A 52 -8.09 -31.47 15.39
C ALA A 52 -8.61 -30.28 14.57
N TYR A 53 -9.92 -30.06 14.67
CA TYR A 53 -10.50 -28.85 14.08
C TYR A 53 -9.95 -27.59 14.76
N ALA A 54 -9.51 -26.64 13.95
CA ALA A 54 -8.98 -25.36 14.41
C ALA A 54 -9.36 -24.24 13.43
N ASP A 55 -9.10 -23.00 13.82
CA ASP A 55 -9.29 -21.85 12.97
C ASP A 55 -8.11 -21.70 12.00
N PHE A 56 -8.37 -21.82 10.70
CA PHE A 56 -7.37 -21.62 9.67
C PHE A 56 -7.20 -20.14 9.36
N ASN A 57 -5.96 -19.65 9.43
CA ASN A 57 -5.64 -18.28 9.07
C ASN A 57 -5.34 -18.19 7.57
N LEU A 58 -6.35 -17.87 6.77
CA LEU A 58 -6.15 -17.58 5.34
C LEU A 58 -5.35 -16.28 5.20
N GLU A 59 -4.30 -16.33 4.40
CA GLU A 59 -3.42 -15.19 4.11
C GLU A 59 -3.54 -14.79 2.65
N LEU A 60 -3.98 -13.57 2.40
CA LEU A 60 -3.95 -12.96 1.08
C LEU A 60 -2.84 -11.91 1.05
N ILE A 61 -1.93 -12.02 0.09
CA ILE A 61 -0.78 -11.13 -0.05
C ILE A 61 -0.97 -10.22 -1.25
N SER A 62 -0.85 -8.91 -1.03
CA SER A 62 -0.89 -7.90 -2.09
C SER A 62 0.25 -6.90 -1.93
N THR A 63 0.47 -6.10 -2.96
CA THR A 63 1.40 -4.97 -2.93
C THR A 63 0.61 -3.67 -3.03
N GLY A 64 0.99 -2.67 -2.24
CA GLY A 64 0.35 -1.37 -2.25
C GLY A 64 1.33 -0.22 -2.05
N THR A 65 0.78 0.98 -2.07
CA THR A 65 1.53 2.22 -1.87
C THR A 65 0.96 2.97 -0.67
N ILE A 66 1.84 3.42 0.20
CA ILE A 66 1.48 4.29 1.32
C ILE A 66 1.11 5.67 0.79
N GLN A 67 0.04 6.22 1.29
CA GLN A 67 -0.40 7.59 1.05
C GLN A 67 -0.70 8.28 2.38
N ALA A 68 -0.41 9.57 2.45
CA ALA A 68 -0.86 10.36 3.59
C ALA A 68 -2.38 10.58 3.47
N GLU A 69 -3.12 10.40 4.57
CA GLU A 69 -4.56 10.66 4.62
C GLU A 69 -4.87 12.13 4.30
N GLN A 70 -4.00 13.04 4.77
CA GLN A 70 -4.08 14.47 4.47
C GLN A 70 -2.89 14.90 3.64
N LYS A 71 -3.16 15.37 2.43
CA LYS A 71 -2.16 15.92 1.51
C LYS A 71 -2.76 17.10 0.77
N ALA A 72 -2.06 18.20 0.73
CA ALA A 72 -2.48 19.40 0.00
C ALA A 72 -1.31 20.03 -0.75
N ASP A 73 -1.54 20.32 -2.01
CA ASP A 73 -0.67 21.19 -2.78
C ASP A 73 -1.09 22.65 -2.52
N LEU A 74 -0.19 23.45 -2.02
CA LEU A 74 -0.45 24.81 -1.61
C LEU A 74 -0.06 25.79 -2.71
N TYR A 75 -0.96 26.71 -3.06
CA TYR A 75 -0.82 27.69 -4.12
C TYR A 75 -0.99 29.09 -3.57
N PHE A 76 -0.24 30.05 -4.13
CA PHE A 76 -0.58 31.44 -3.95
C PHE A 76 -1.82 31.79 -4.78
N GLN A 77 -2.70 32.63 -4.20
CA GLN A 77 -3.95 33.06 -4.86
C GLN A 77 -3.75 34.32 -5.71
N THR A 78 -2.58 34.95 -5.62
CA THR A 78 -2.22 36.15 -6.37
C THR A 78 -0.76 36.08 -6.82
N SER A 79 -0.44 36.75 -7.93
CA SER A 79 0.89 36.74 -8.54
C SER A 79 1.63 38.02 -8.12
N GLU A 80 2.52 37.91 -7.14
CA GLU A 80 3.45 38.93 -6.68
C GLU A 80 4.82 38.29 -6.36
N VAL A 81 5.85 39.10 -6.15
CA VAL A 81 7.19 38.59 -5.83
C VAL A 81 7.18 37.91 -4.46
N ILE A 82 7.75 36.72 -4.36
CA ILE A 82 7.92 36.01 -3.08
C ILE A 82 8.96 36.76 -2.25
N ALA A 83 8.50 37.41 -1.19
CA ALA A 83 9.37 38.21 -0.32
C ALA A 83 10.19 37.31 0.62
N SER A 84 9.54 36.31 1.24
CA SER A 84 10.21 35.45 2.21
C SER A 84 9.60 34.05 2.21
N ILE A 85 10.48 33.06 2.45
CA ILE A 85 10.11 31.67 2.69
C ILE A 85 10.58 31.31 4.10
N TYR A 86 9.67 30.84 4.95
CA TYR A 86 9.91 30.58 6.38
C TYR A 86 10.22 29.12 6.70
N VAL A 87 10.12 28.23 5.70
CA VAL A 87 10.23 26.78 5.86
C VAL A 87 11.13 26.16 4.80
N ARG A 88 11.60 24.95 5.05
CA ARG A 88 12.38 24.12 4.13
C ARG A 88 11.69 22.79 3.91
N ASN A 89 12.09 22.07 2.85
CA ASN A 89 11.67 20.67 2.67
C ASN A 89 12.09 19.84 3.89
N GLY A 90 11.14 19.08 4.44
CA GLY A 90 11.32 18.26 5.63
C GLY A 90 10.93 18.96 6.95
N ASP A 91 10.70 20.29 6.95
CA ASP A 91 10.27 20.99 8.15
C ASP A 91 8.85 20.59 8.56
N ARG A 92 8.65 20.46 9.85
CA ARG A 92 7.31 20.27 10.45
C ARG A 92 6.68 21.62 10.73
N VAL A 93 5.42 21.75 10.34
CA VAL A 93 4.61 22.94 10.56
C VAL A 93 3.31 22.58 11.28
N THR A 94 2.80 23.54 12.04
CA THR A 94 1.48 23.44 12.67
C THR A 94 0.41 24.15 11.84
N ALA A 95 -0.84 23.76 12.01
CA ALA A 95 -1.96 24.44 11.36
C ALA A 95 -1.92 25.95 11.68
N GLY A 96 -2.12 26.80 10.66
CA GLY A 96 -2.04 28.25 10.77
C GLY A 96 -0.63 28.85 10.79
N GLN A 97 0.43 28.03 10.74
CA GLN A 97 1.81 28.54 10.65
C GLN A 97 2.08 29.11 9.26
N ALA A 98 2.72 30.29 9.21
CA ALA A 98 3.13 30.91 7.95
C ALA A 98 4.25 30.10 7.27
N ILE A 99 4.07 29.82 5.99
CA ILE A 99 5.00 29.08 5.14
C ILE A 99 5.83 30.02 4.29
N ALA A 100 5.19 31.00 3.65
CA ALA A 100 5.84 31.98 2.82
C ALA A 100 4.98 33.26 2.73
N SER A 101 5.59 34.37 2.33
CA SER A 101 4.88 35.62 2.09
C SER A 101 5.30 36.26 0.78
N LEU A 102 4.33 36.93 0.13
CA LEU A 102 4.55 37.79 -1.03
C LEU A 102 4.90 39.22 -0.62
N ASP A 103 5.49 39.96 -1.50
CA ASP A 103 5.60 41.42 -1.36
C ASP A 103 4.21 42.05 -1.39
N SER A 104 3.81 42.62 -0.27
CA SER A 104 2.46 43.14 -0.05
C SER A 104 2.30 44.61 -0.44
N PHE A 105 3.36 45.30 -0.94
CA PHE A 105 3.30 46.75 -1.20
C PHE A 105 2.17 47.11 -2.17
N LYS A 106 2.13 46.46 -3.32
CA LYS A 106 1.11 46.73 -4.36
C LYS A 106 -0.29 46.35 -3.88
N LEU A 107 -0.41 45.23 -3.14
CA LEU A 107 -1.68 44.72 -2.61
C LEU A 107 -2.25 45.71 -1.56
N LYS A 108 -1.40 46.24 -0.68
CA LYS A 108 -1.81 47.28 0.30
C LYS A 108 -2.28 48.53 -0.40
N ASN A 109 -1.58 49.02 -1.43
CA ASN A 109 -1.98 50.19 -2.22
C ASN A 109 -3.31 49.93 -2.94
N ARG A 110 -3.52 48.76 -3.53
CA ARG A 110 -4.77 48.39 -4.19
C ARG A 110 -5.94 48.38 -3.18
N LEU A 111 -5.72 47.81 -2.00
CA LEU A 111 -6.73 47.83 -0.92
C LEU A 111 -7.06 49.27 -0.47
N SER A 112 -6.06 50.13 -0.30
CA SER A 112 -6.28 51.53 0.06
C SER A 112 -7.13 52.26 -0.99
N GLN A 113 -6.77 52.09 -2.29
CA GLN A 113 -7.55 52.71 -3.38
C GLN A 113 -9.00 52.18 -3.43
N ALA A 114 -9.20 50.87 -3.26
CA ALA A 114 -10.53 50.28 -3.23
C ALA A 114 -11.35 50.79 -2.04
N LYS A 115 -10.71 50.95 -0.86
CA LYS A 115 -11.33 51.52 0.32
C LYS A 115 -11.78 52.98 0.07
N ASP A 116 -10.92 53.84 -0.52
CA ASP A 116 -11.23 55.22 -0.83
C ASP A 116 -12.36 55.30 -1.87
N ASN A 117 -12.45 54.41 -2.81
CA ASN A 117 -13.54 54.30 -3.78
C ASN A 117 -14.86 53.92 -3.09
N LEU A 118 -14.82 52.94 -2.18
CA LEU A 118 -15.98 52.51 -1.41
C LEU A 118 -16.52 53.66 -0.52
N GLU A 119 -15.62 54.41 0.16
CA GLU A 119 -16.03 55.57 0.97
C GLU A 119 -16.69 56.65 0.11
N ARG A 120 -16.16 56.95 -1.07
CA ARG A 120 -16.79 57.87 -2.03
C ARG A 120 -18.17 57.36 -2.48
N ALA A 121 -18.28 56.07 -2.80
CA ALA A 121 -19.57 55.46 -3.17
C ALA A 121 -20.59 55.51 -2.03
N LYS A 122 -20.18 55.35 -0.75
CA LYS A 122 -21.05 55.51 0.42
C LYS A 122 -21.58 56.96 0.54
N LEU A 123 -20.71 57.96 0.36
CA LEU A 123 -21.14 59.36 0.35
C LEU A 123 -22.13 59.66 -0.75
N THR A 124 -21.87 59.18 -1.98
CA THR A 124 -22.81 59.34 -3.10
C THR A 124 -24.12 58.60 -2.85
N LEU A 125 -24.11 57.42 -2.22
CA LEU A 125 -25.33 56.71 -1.80
C LEU A 125 -26.15 57.55 -0.83
N GLN A 126 -25.48 58.15 0.16
CA GLN A 126 -26.13 59.02 1.13
C GLN A 126 -26.75 60.24 0.46
N ASP A 127 -26.04 60.92 -0.45
CA ASP A 127 -26.57 62.06 -1.19
C ASP A 127 -27.79 61.72 -2.02
N VAL A 128 -27.78 60.56 -2.73
CA VAL A 128 -28.94 60.11 -3.50
C VAL A 128 -30.14 59.86 -2.60
N LEU A 129 -29.94 59.24 -1.43
CA LEU A 129 -31.01 58.94 -0.48
C LEU A 129 -31.56 60.22 0.16
N ILE A 130 -30.71 61.20 0.56
CA ILE A 130 -31.11 62.50 1.05
C ILE A 130 -31.96 63.26 0.02
N GLY A 131 -31.54 63.21 -1.27
CA GLY A 131 -32.33 63.79 -2.36
C GLY A 131 -33.70 63.16 -2.57
N GLN A 132 -33.94 61.97 -2.03
CA GLN A 132 -35.22 61.25 -2.02
C GLN A 132 -35.98 61.42 -0.66
N GLY A 133 -35.45 62.21 0.27
CA GLY A 133 -36.02 62.41 1.60
C GLY A 133 -35.76 61.33 2.64
N TYR A 134 -34.75 60.45 2.40
CA TYR A 134 -34.39 59.38 3.30
C TYR A 134 -33.01 59.61 3.94
N SER A 135 -32.77 58.98 5.09
CA SER A 135 -31.47 59.01 5.76
C SER A 135 -30.95 57.59 5.92
N LEU A 136 -29.63 57.41 5.77
CA LEU A 136 -28.95 56.13 6.08
C LEU A 136 -29.01 55.75 7.56
N SER A 137 -29.32 56.68 8.46
CA SER A 137 -29.49 56.38 9.89
C SER A 137 -30.76 55.54 10.18
N ASP A 138 -31.72 55.51 9.28
CA ASP A 138 -32.98 54.77 9.44
C ASP A 138 -33.28 53.98 8.14
N THR A 139 -32.47 52.98 7.89
CA THR A 139 -32.60 52.13 6.71
C THR A 139 -33.90 51.33 6.63
N SER A 140 -34.58 51.15 7.80
CA SER A 140 -35.83 50.41 7.90
C SER A 140 -37.00 51.12 7.21
N ARG A 141 -36.92 52.43 7.02
CA ARG A 141 -37.94 53.28 6.37
C ARG A 141 -37.71 53.41 4.85
N ILE A 142 -36.62 52.96 4.33
CA ILE A 142 -36.30 53.09 2.91
C ILE A 142 -36.95 51.96 2.14
N PRO A 143 -37.83 52.23 1.16
CA PRO A 143 -38.38 51.19 0.31
C PRO A 143 -37.23 50.45 -0.41
N PRO A 144 -37.35 49.12 -0.58
CA PRO A 144 -36.29 48.31 -1.23
C PRO A 144 -35.93 48.81 -2.63
N GLU A 145 -36.94 49.28 -3.39
CA GLU A 145 -36.74 49.82 -4.74
C GLU A 145 -35.91 51.11 -4.75
N VAL A 146 -36.19 52.01 -3.80
CA VAL A 146 -35.44 53.26 -3.66
C VAL A 146 -33.98 52.98 -3.27
N MET A 147 -33.80 52.06 -2.34
CA MET A 147 -32.45 51.65 -1.92
C MET A 147 -31.68 51.02 -3.11
N GLN A 148 -32.32 50.15 -3.88
CA GLN A 148 -31.73 49.54 -5.06
C GLN A 148 -31.27 50.55 -6.10
N ILE A 149 -32.14 51.52 -6.44
CA ILE A 149 -31.81 52.60 -7.36
C ILE A 149 -30.65 53.46 -6.83
N ALA A 150 -30.65 53.74 -5.54
CA ALA A 150 -29.58 54.53 -4.89
C ALA A 150 -28.21 53.77 -4.93
N ARG A 151 -28.20 52.46 -4.67
CA ARG A 151 -26.99 51.61 -4.76
C ARG A 151 -26.45 51.54 -6.18
N VAL A 152 -27.31 51.42 -7.19
CA VAL A 152 -26.88 51.44 -8.59
C VAL A 152 -26.31 52.81 -8.97
N LYS A 153 -26.99 53.92 -8.65
CA LYS A 153 -26.53 55.27 -8.99
C LYS A 153 -25.22 55.64 -8.32
N SER A 154 -25.00 55.20 -7.08
CA SER A 154 -23.78 55.44 -6.32
C SER A 154 -22.63 54.50 -6.69
N ASN A 155 -22.85 53.48 -7.50
CA ASN A 155 -21.88 52.39 -7.78
C ASN A 155 -21.38 51.68 -6.51
N TYR A 156 -22.23 51.68 -5.45
CA TYR A 156 -21.87 51.17 -4.13
C TYR A 156 -21.46 49.68 -4.17
N ASP A 157 -22.30 48.85 -4.80
CA ASP A 157 -22.08 47.42 -4.82
C ASP A 157 -20.79 47.00 -5.56
N ASN A 158 -20.49 47.69 -6.65
CA ASN A 158 -19.25 47.42 -7.39
C ASN A 158 -18.01 47.86 -6.56
N SER A 159 -18.11 49.03 -5.87
CA SER A 159 -17.02 49.50 -5.03
C SER A 159 -16.80 48.62 -3.79
N LEU A 160 -17.88 48.04 -3.24
CA LEU A 160 -17.82 47.07 -2.15
C LEU A 160 -17.13 45.79 -2.60
N ASN A 161 -17.53 45.25 -3.73
CA ASN A 161 -16.94 44.02 -4.31
C ASN A 161 -15.45 44.21 -4.60
N GLN A 162 -15.04 45.39 -5.12
CA GLN A 162 -13.63 45.72 -5.36
C GLN A 162 -12.83 45.79 -4.06
N TYR A 163 -13.41 46.34 -3.02
CA TYR A 163 -12.77 46.39 -1.70
C TYR A 163 -12.60 45.00 -1.09
N GLU A 164 -13.65 44.18 -1.13
CA GLU A 164 -13.61 42.80 -0.65
C GLU A 164 -12.58 41.96 -1.38
N LEU A 165 -12.50 42.09 -2.73
CA LEU A 165 -11.49 41.38 -3.53
C LEU A 165 -10.07 41.83 -3.16
N ALA A 166 -9.82 43.12 -3.05
CA ALA A 166 -8.49 43.63 -2.69
C ALA A 166 -8.09 43.21 -1.25
N ALA A 167 -9.06 43.15 -0.32
CA ALA A 167 -8.86 42.70 1.04
C ALA A 167 -8.50 41.15 1.04
N TYR A 168 -9.22 40.37 0.25
CA TYR A 168 -8.97 38.97 0.07
C TYR A 168 -7.56 38.70 -0.51
N GLU A 169 -7.17 39.42 -1.57
CA GLU A 169 -5.84 39.32 -2.18
C GLU A 169 -4.73 39.61 -1.17
N LEU A 170 -4.89 40.65 -0.36
CA LEU A 170 -3.91 41.02 0.68
C LEU A 170 -3.86 39.98 1.80
N GLN A 171 -4.99 39.44 2.22
CA GLN A 171 -5.05 38.40 3.25
C GLN A 171 -4.33 37.14 2.79
N HIS A 172 -4.44 36.80 1.48
CA HIS A 172 -3.80 35.64 0.87
C HIS A 172 -2.38 35.90 0.34
N ALA A 173 -1.83 37.08 0.62
CA ALA A 173 -0.42 37.36 0.37
C ALA A 173 0.54 36.56 1.26
N THR A 174 0.05 35.99 2.35
CA THR A 174 0.79 35.03 3.20
C THR A 174 0.16 33.67 3.07
N LEU A 175 0.97 32.68 2.72
CA LEU A 175 0.57 31.29 2.61
C LEU A 175 0.71 30.62 3.97
N TYR A 176 -0.39 30.06 4.46
CA TYR A 176 -0.45 29.37 5.75
C TYR A 176 -0.69 27.87 5.56
N ALA A 177 -0.19 27.07 6.53
CA ALA A 177 -0.47 25.66 6.59
C ALA A 177 -1.94 25.41 6.98
N PRO A 178 -2.74 24.70 6.14
CA PRO A 178 -4.14 24.41 6.44
C PRO A 178 -4.31 23.37 7.57
N PHE A 179 -3.31 22.49 7.74
CA PHE A 179 -3.24 21.48 8.81
C PHE A 179 -1.78 21.27 9.24
N SER A 180 -1.57 20.57 10.34
CA SER A 180 -0.22 20.24 10.82
C SER A 180 0.38 19.10 10.00
N GLY A 181 1.62 19.28 9.51
CA GLY A 181 2.26 18.31 8.62
C GLY A 181 3.73 18.59 8.37
N THR A 182 4.29 17.92 7.37
CA THR A 182 5.65 18.13 6.89
C THR A 182 5.62 18.76 5.50
N VAL A 183 6.44 19.79 5.31
CA VAL A 183 6.61 20.45 4.00
C VAL A 183 7.43 19.58 3.07
N ALA A 184 6.92 19.36 1.88
CA ALA A 184 7.60 18.65 0.81
C ALA A 184 7.50 19.45 -0.51
N ASN A 185 8.36 19.12 -1.47
CA ASN A 185 8.29 19.64 -2.84
C ASN A 185 8.18 21.18 -2.89
N LEU A 186 9.11 21.87 -2.24
CA LEU A 186 9.19 23.32 -2.33
C LEU A 186 9.72 23.68 -3.73
N PHE A 187 8.81 24.05 -4.64
CA PHE A 187 9.12 24.26 -6.06
C PHE A 187 9.60 25.69 -6.35
N GLN A 188 9.08 26.69 -5.63
CA GLN A 188 9.33 28.10 -5.90
C GLN A 188 10.41 28.66 -4.97
N LYS A 189 11.06 29.75 -5.40
CA LYS A 189 12.17 30.39 -4.66
C LYS A 189 11.85 31.84 -4.32
N ALA A 190 12.41 32.33 -3.22
CA ALA A 190 12.34 33.74 -2.86
C ALA A 190 12.88 34.63 -3.97
N HIS A 191 12.36 35.83 -4.09
CA HIS A 191 12.66 36.86 -5.08
C HIS A 191 12.19 36.57 -6.50
N ASN A 192 11.53 35.42 -6.73
CA ASN A 192 10.84 35.14 -7.98
C ASN A 192 9.37 35.55 -7.91
N LEU A 193 8.75 35.79 -9.05
CA LEU A 193 7.31 35.96 -9.14
C LEU A 193 6.62 34.64 -8.81
N SER A 194 5.58 34.69 -7.96
CA SER A 194 4.82 33.49 -7.61
C SER A 194 4.01 32.99 -8.81
N ALA A 195 4.08 31.68 -9.06
CA ALA A 195 3.27 31.01 -10.07
C ALA A 195 1.96 30.55 -9.44
N MET A 196 0.81 30.95 -10.03
CA MET A 196 -0.50 30.49 -9.56
C MET A 196 -0.90 29.13 -10.16
N SER A 197 -0.28 28.73 -11.28
CA SER A 197 -0.55 27.46 -11.97
C SER A 197 0.25 26.28 -11.43
N GLU A 198 1.28 26.54 -10.62
CA GLU A 198 2.14 25.53 -10.04
C GLU A 198 2.08 25.61 -8.51
N PRO A 199 2.10 24.50 -7.80
CA PRO A 199 2.10 24.53 -6.35
C PRO A 199 3.36 25.23 -5.83
N PHE A 200 3.22 25.96 -4.74
CA PHE A 200 4.37 26.50 -4.02
C PHE A 200 5.11 25.38 -3.28
N CYS A 201 4.38 24.55 -2.58
CA CYS A 201 4.87 23.35 -1.92
C CYS A 201 3.73 22.36 -1.71
N THR A 202 4.08 21.13 -1.34
CA THR A 202 3.14 20.11 -0.88
C THR A 202 3.21 20.00 0.64
N LEU A 203 2.07 20.03 1.32
CA LEU A 203 1.98 19.74 2.75
C LEU A 203 1.45 18.32 2.94
N ILE A 204 2.17 17.51 3.72
CA ILE A 204 1.87 16.10 3.98
C ILE A 204 1.57 15.93 5.46
N GLY A 205 0.37 15.48 5.79
CA GLY A 205 -0.02 15.12 7.16
C GLY A 205 0.72 13.86 7.62
N ASN A 206 1.22 13.87 8.87
CA ASN A 206 2.06 12.79 9.39
C ASN A 206 1.33 11.84 10.34
N THR A 207 0.13 12.19 10.77
CA THR A 207 -0.58 11.50 11.87
C THR A 207 -1.29 10.24 11.44
N ALA A 208 -1.84 10.24 10.24
CA ALA A 208 -2.59 9.12 9.69
C ALA A 208 -2.10 8.81 8.28
N MET A 209 -1.81 7.55 8.05
CA MET A 209 -1.39 7.02 6.75
C MET A 209 -2.42 6.01 6.26
N GLU A 210 -2.59 5.96 4.97
CA GLU A 210 -3.38 4.94 4.29
C GLU A 210 -2.47 4.10 3.41
N VAL A 211 -2.82 2.85 3.23
CA VAL A 211 -2.25 2.03 2.16
C VAL A 211 -3.31 1.82 1.10
N VAL A 212 -2.95 2.09 -0.15
CA VAL A 212 -3.80 1.84 -1.32
C VAL A 212 -3.23 0.65 -2.08
N PHE A 213 -4.05 -0.36 -2.28
CA PHE A 213 -3.68 -1.59 -2.99
C PHE A 213 -4.85 -2.10 -3.82
N SER A 214 -4.58 -3.08 -4.67
CA SER A 214 -5.61 -3.68 -5.52
C SER A 214 -5.69 -5.18 -5.29
N LEU A 215 -6.91 -5.73 -5.34
CA LEU A 215 -7.22 -7.14 -5.21
C LEU A 215 -8.02 -7.60 -6.43
N LEU A 216 -7.94 -8.89 -6.74
CA LEU A 216 -8.81 -9.49 -7.75
C LEU A 216 -10.26 -9.55 -7.25
N GLU A 217 -11.22 -9.41 -8.16
CA GLU A 217 -12.64 -9.52 -7.85
C GLU A 217 -12.98 -10.85 -7.17
N SER A 218 -12.35 -11.96 -7.61
CA SER A 218 -12.52 -13.29 -7.02
C SER A 218 -12.03 -13.38 -5.57
N GLU A 219 -10.96 -12.67 -5.22
CA GLU A 219 -10.41 -12.64 -3.86
C GLU A 219 -11.30 -11.82 -2.92
N LEU A 220 -11.86 -10.73 -3.44
CA LEU A 220 -12.76 -9.87 -2.67
C LEU A 220 -14.08 -10.57 -2.34
N ALA A 221 -14.67 -11.29 -3.30
CA ALA A 221 -15.97 -11.92 -3.16
C ALA A 221 -16.03 -12.90 -1.98
N THR A 222 -14.93 -13.61 -1.72
CA THR A 222 -14.87 -14.69 -0.72
C THR A 222 -14.33 -14.25 0.63
N THR A 223 -13.46 -13.22 0.70
CA THR A 223 -12.54 -13.13 1.82
C THR A 223 -12.43 -11.74 2.43
N VAL A 224 -12.61 -10.67 1.66
CA VAL A 224 -12.21 -9.31 2.09
C VAL A 224 -13.42 -8.42 2.34
N ARG A 225 -13.47 -7.81 3.53
CA ARG A 225 -14.51 -6.85 3.95
C ARG A 225 -13.92 -5.64 4.63
N ALA A 226 -14.64 -4.53 4.61
CA ALA A 226 -14.29 -3.37 5.44
C ALA A 226 -14.20 -3.79 6.91
N GLY A 227 -13.17 -3.30 7.61
CA GLY A 227 -12.86 -3.66 9.00
C GLY A 227 -11.89 -4.83 9.15
N ASN A 228 -11.58 -5.61 8.10
CA ASN A 228 -10.57 -6.66 8.20
C ASN A 228 -9.21 -6.09 8.62
N ARG A 229 -8.50 -6.85 9.44
CA ARG A 229 -7.11 -6.54 9.84
C ARG A 229 -6.17 -6.83 8.70
N ILE A 230 -5.16 -5.97 8.57
CA ILE A 230 -4.06 -6.16 7.65
C ILE A 230 -2.74 -5.97 8.39
N LEU A 231 -1.70 -6.65 7.91
CA LEU A 231 -0.31 -6.41 8.29
C LEU A 231 0.40 -5.77 7.10
N VAL A 232 1.06 -4.65 7.36
CA VAL A 232 1.79 -3.88 6.35
C VAL A 232 3.27 -3.97 6.66
N SER A 233 4.06 -4.51 5.72
CA SER A 233 5.51 -4.63 5.81
C SER A 233 6.17 -3.77 4.75
N SER A 234 7.17 -2.99 5.13
CA SER A 234 7.92 -2.15 4.19
C SER A 234 8.99 -2.96 3.46
N TYR A 235 9.16 -2.71 2.15
CA TYR A 235 10.29 -3.26 1.40
C TYR A 235 11.60 -2.52 1.67
N ALA A 236 11.50 -1.24 2.06
CA ALA A 236 12.65 -0.36 2.25
C ALA A 236 13.19 -0.38 3.68
N ILE A 237 12.36 -0.74 4.66
CA ILE A 237 12.70 -0.71 6.08
C ILE A 237 12.68 -2.15 6.61
N GLN A 238 13.87 -2.65 6.96
CA GLN A 238 14.02 -4.00 7.50
C GLN A 238 13.27 -4.13 8.83
N ASP A 239 12.61 -5.26 9.06
CA ASP A 239 11.86 -5.60 10.27
C ASP A 239 10.74 -4.59 10.66
N PHE A 240 10.27 -3.81 9.67
CA PHE A 240 9.13 -2.93 9.89
C PHE A 240 7.83 -3.65 9.51
N THR A 241 6.99 -3.86 10.50
CA THR A 241 5.60 -4.32 10.32
C THR A 241 4.67 -3.44 11.13
N SER A 242 3.59 -3.02 10.53
CA SER A 242 2.53 -2.24 11.18
C SER A 242 1.17 -2.85 10.92
N GLU A 243 0.31 -2.77 11.91
CA GLU A 243 -1.08 -3.20 11.78
C GLU A 243 -1.93 -2.10 11.14
N GLY A 244 -2.93 -2.53 10.38
CA GLY A 244 -3.91 -1.65 9.77
C GLY A 244 -5.28 -2.30 9.69
N ARG A 245 -6.25 -1.53 9.19
CA ARG A 245 -7.62 -1.99 8.94
C ARG A 245 -8.13 -1.47 7.61
N ILE A 246 -8.83 -2.33 6.87
CA ILE A 246 -9.50 -1.94 5.64
C ILE A 246 -10.61 -0.94 5.97
N THR A 247 -10.52 0.25 5.37
CA THR A 247 -11.47 1.36 5.57
C THR A 247 -12.43 1.50 4.41
N GLU A 248 -11.95 1.26 3.18
CA GLU A 248 -12.71 1.50 1.97
C GLU A 248 -12.44 0.41 0.93
N ILE A 249 -13.50 -0.05 0.29
CA ILE A 249 -13.44 -0.92 -0.89
C ILE A 249 -14.16 -0.19 -2.01
N ASN A 250 -13.44 0.14 -3.07
CA ASN A 250 -14.04 0.83 -4.22
C ASN A 250 -15.03 -0.11 -4.93
N PRO A 251 -16.30 0.30 -5.16
CA PRO A 251 -17.30 -0.56 -5.80
C PRO A 251 -17.13 -0.69 -7.32
N THR A 252 -15.96 -0.33 -7.86
CA THR A 252 -15.68 -0.43 -9.30
C THR A 252 -14.53 -1.41 -9.56
N VAL A 253 -14.72 -2.26 -10.56
CA VAL A 253 -13.71 -3.16 -11.09
C VAL A 253 -13.01 -2.48 -12.26
N ASP A 254 -11.70 -2.48 -12.29
CA ASP A 254 -10.93 -1.93 -13.40
C ASP A 254 -10.88 -2.90 -14.60
N ARG A 255 -10.23 -2.47 -15.70
CA ARG A 255 -10.12 -3.28 -16.94
C ARG A 255 -9.33 -4.58 -16.76
N ASN A 256 -8.59 -4.72 -15.67
CA ASN A 256 -7.78 -5.90 -15.35
C ASN A 256 -8.48 -6.82 -14.34
N GLY A 257 -9.73 -6.56 -13.99
CA GLY A 257 -10.47 -7.33 -12.98
C GLY A 257 -10.04 -7.01 -11.54
N MET A 258 -9.40 -5.84 -11.32
CA MET A 258 -8.90 -5.44 -10.01
C MET A 258 -9.83 -4.43 -9.34
N ILE A 259 -9.98 -4.57 -8.04
CA ILE A 259 -10.73 -3.65 -7.17
C ILE A 259 -9.74 -2.92 -6.27
N ARG A 260 -9.85 -1.60 -6.21
CA ARG A 260 -9.01 -0.77 -5.34
C ARG A 260 -9.54 -0.79 -3.92
N VAL A 261 -8.64 -1.02 -2.99
CA VAL A 261 -8.90 -1.09 -1.55
C VAL A 261 -8.00 -0.08 -0.83
N LYS A 262 -8.56 0.59 0.19
CA LYS A 262 -7.79 1.42 1.11
C LYS A 262 -7.86 0.84 2.52
N ALA A 263 -6.78 0.99 3.23
CA ALA A 263 -6.72 0.63 4.64
C ALA A 263 -5.95 1.68 5.44
N SER A 264 -6.43 1.99 6.62
CA SER A 264 -5.69 2.83 7.57
C SER A 264 -4.51 2.05 8.14
N VAL A 265 -3.39 2.72 8.30
CA VAL A 265 -2.15 2.12 8.81
C VAL A 265 -1.53 3.02 9.86
N SER A 266 -1.13 2.44 10.99
CA SER A 266 -0.37 3.15 12.00
C SER A 266 1.05 3.46 11.51
N ASN A 267 1.54 4.66 11.81
CA ASN A 267 2.90 5.09 11.44
C ASN A 267 3.76 5.37 12.68
N PRO A 268 4.14 4.35 13.46
CA PRO A 268 4.93 4.52 14.66
C PRO A 268 6.31 5.08 14.31
N GLY A 269 6.69 6.16 14.97
CA GLY A 269 7.97 6.84 14.74
C GLY A 269 8.07 7.60 13.42
N ASN A 270 6.96 7.80 12.69
CA ASN A 270 6.91 8.49 11.39
C ASN A 270 7.90 7.89 10.37
N ARG A 271 7.99 6.57 10.32
CA ARG A 271 8.91 5.84 9.44
C ARG A 271 8.36 5.59 8.04
N LEU A 272 7.02 5.61 7.88
CA LEU A 272 6.37 5.51 6.58
C LEU A 272 6.25 6.89 5.95
N TYR A 273 6.65 6.99 4.69
CA TYR A 273 6.53 8.20 3.87
C TYR A 273 5.53 8.00 2.74
N ASP A 274 4.89 9.09 2.33
CA ASP A 274 4.01 9.12 1.16
C ASP A 274 4.76 8.62 -0.09
N GLY A 275 4.13 7.69 -0.82
CA GLY A 275 4.72 7.03 -2.00
C GLY A 275 5.53 5.76 -1.74
N MET A 276 5.72 5.32 -0.50
CA MET A 276 6.43 4.07 -0.21
C MET A 276 5.66 2.84 -0.67
N ASN A 277 6.34 1.90 -1.32
CA ASN A 277 5.80 0.59 -1.65
C ASN A 277 5.90 -0.36 -0.45
N VAL A 278 4.82 -1.08 -0.21
CA VAL A 278 4.67 -1.99 0.92
C VAL A 278 4.01 -3.30 0.49
N ARG A 279 4.29 -4.36 1.25
CA ARG A 279 3.57 -5.63 1.18
C ARG A 279 2.43 -5.61 2.18
N ILE A 280 1.27 -6.00 1.74
CA ILE A 280 0.06 -6.15 2.55
C ILE A 280 -0.25 -7.62 2.71
N LYS A 281 -0.48 -8.06 3.95
CA LYS A 281 -0.98 -9.38 4.28
C LYS A 281 -2.34 -9.19 4.95
N ILE A 282 -3.39 -9.70 4.32
CA ILE A 282 -4.75 -9.71 4.87
C ILE A 282 -4.92 -11.06 5.54
N GLN A 283 -5.35 -11.08 6.79
CA GLN A 283 -5.58 -12.30 7.56
C GLN A 283 -7.06 -12.45 7.84
N GLN A 284 -7.58 -13.63 7.53
CA GLN A 284 -8.95 -14.03 7.85
C GLN A 284 -8.94 -15.40 8.50
N ALA A 285 -9.53 -15.50 9.68
CA ALA A 285 -9.77 -16.78 10.32
C ALA A 285 -10.99 -17.46 9.67
N ILE A 286 -10.78 -18.69 9.18
CA ILE A 286 -11.84 -19.58 8.72
C ILE A 286 -12.01 -20.67 9.77
N PRO A 287 -13.12 -20.67 10.50
CA PRO A 287 -13.28 -21.58 11.63
C PRO A 287 -13.51 -23.02 11.18
N ASN A 288 -13.23 -23.94 12.09
CA ASN A 288 -13.60 -25.34 11.98
C ASN A 288 -12.99 -26.06 10.77
N GLN A 289 -11.66 -25.95 10.58
CA GLN A 289 -10.91 -26.62 9.53
C GLN A 289 -9.97 -27.68 10.09
N LEU A 290 -9.75 -28.77 9.35
CA LEU A 290 -8.66 -29.72 9.62
C LEU A 290 -7.37 -29.19 9.02
N ILE A 291 -6.39 -28.86 9.85
CA ILE A 291 -5.19 -28.12 9.43
C ILE A 291 -3.95 -28.99 9.67
N ILE A 292 -3.10 -29.10 8.64
CA ILE A 292 -1.80 -29.75 8.75
C ILE A 292 -0.67 -28.78 8.39
N PRO A 293 0.51 -28.89 9.02
CA PRO A 293 1.71 -28.21 8.57
C PRO A 293 2.09 -28.63 7.14
N LYS A 294 2.63 -27.72 6.35
CA LYS A 294 3.13 -28.03 4.98
C LYS A 294 4.17 -29.15 4.97
N THR A 295 4.93 -29.28 6.06
CA THR A 295 5.93 -30.35 6.22
C THR A 295 5.32 -31.75 6.32
N ALA A 296 4.05 -31.88 6.74
CA ALA A 296 3.36 -33.17 6.81
C ALA A 296 2.99 -33.74 5.43
N LEU A 297 2.84 -32.88 4.41
CA LEU A 297 2.39 -33.27 3.09
C LEU A 297 3.59 -33.68 2.22
N VAL A 298 3.52 -34.87 1.65
CA VAL A 298 4.53 -35.42 0.76
C VAL A 298 3.92 -35.69 -0.62
N LEU A 299 4.59 -35.31 -1.68
CA LEU A 299 4.17 -35.65 -3.04
C LEU A 299 4.75 -37.01 -3.45
N ARG A 300 3.88 -37.97 -3.76
CA ARG A 300 4.25 -39.31 -4.27
C ARG A 300 3.49 -39.63 -5.54
N THR A 301 4.21 -39.97 -6.60
CA THR A 301 3.60 -40.30 -7.89
C THR A 301 2.54 -39.27 -8.34
N ASN A 302 2.85 -38.01 -8.17
CA ASN A 302 1.97 -36.87 -8.48
C ASN A 302 0.66 -36.80 -7.65
N LYS A 303 0.62 -37.44 -6.47
CA LYS A 303 -0.48 -37.39 -5.53
C LYS A 303 -0.02 -36.82 -4.18
N GLN A 304 -0.93 -36.15 -3.51
CA GLN A 304 -0.72 -35.62 -2.15
C GLN A 304 -0.93 -36.74 -1.13
N VAL A 305 0.05 -36.94 -0.27
CA VAL A 305 0.08 -37.98 0.74
C VAL A 305 0.43 -37.41 2.09
N VAL A 306 -0.25 -37.87 3.11
CA VAL A 306 0.07 -37.63 4.51
C VAL A 306 0.20 -38.94 5.24
N PHE A 307 1.24 -39.07 6.04
CA PHE A 307 1.42 -40.24 6.90
C PHE A 307 0.75 -40.04 8.24
N THR A 308 -0.02 -41.02 8.69
CA THR A 308 -0.56 -41.10 10.03
C THR A 308 0.07 -42.24 10.82
N LEU A 309 0.19 -42.08 12.11
CA LEU A 309 0.68 -43.11 13.01
C LEU A 309 -0.48 -44.00 13.49
N ARG A 310 -0.37 -45.30 13.28
CA ARG A 310 -1.31 -46.28 13.81
C ARG A 310 -0.56 -47.54 14.23
N ASP A 311 -0.74 -47.96 15.49
CA ASP A 311 -0.12 -49.17 16.06
C ASP A 311 1.42 -49.24 15.88
N GLY A 312 2.11 -48.08 15.95
CA GLY A 312 3.56 -47.98 15.75
C GLY A 312 4.03 -48.01 14.30
N LEU A 313 3.10 -47.99 13.33
CA LEU A 313 3.37 -48.04 11.89
C LEU A 313 2.89 -46.75 11.21
N ALA A 314 3.64 -46.29 10.22
CA ALA A 314 3.26 -45.17 9.35
C ALA A 314 2.25 -45.62 8.30
N GLN A 315 1.02 -45.13 8.38
CA GLN A 315 -0.03 -45.41 7.41
C GLN A 315 -0.07 -44.30 6.35
N TRP A 316 -0.06 -44.72 5.10
CA TRP A 316 -0.14 -43.87 3.91
C TRP A 316 -1.59 -43.47 3.64
N ASN A 317 -1.90 -42.14 3.64
CA ASN A 317 -3.22 -41.64 3.30
C ASN A 317 -3.12 -40.66 2.13
N TYR A 318 -3.93 -40.90 1.08
CA TYR A 318 -4.13 -39.89 0.05
C TYR A 318 -5.04 -38.80 0.59
N VAL A 319 -4.67 -37.54 0.35
CA VAL A 319 -5.42 -36.40 0.87
C VAL A 319 -5.75 -35.42 -0.24
N GLU A 320 -6.85 -34.70 -0.06
CA GLU A 320 -7.21 -33.55 -0.87
C GLU A 320 -7.12 -32.29 0.00
N THR A 321 -6.41 -31.27 -0.53
CA THR A 321 -6.25 -29.98 0.13
C THR A 321 -7.09 -28.91 -0.60
N SER A 322 -7.60 -27.91 0.14
CA SER A 322 -8.36 -26.79 -0.43
C SER A 322 -7.63 -25.45 -0.30
N LEU A 323 -7.43 -25.00 0.92
CA LEU A 323 -6.80 -23.73 1.23
C LEU A 323 -5.38 -23.94 1.74
N GLU A 324 -4.52 -22.97 1.45
CA GLU A 324 -3.16 -22.93 1.99
C GLU A 324 -2.78 -21.54 2.44
N ASN A 325 -1.89 -21.48 3.42
CA ASN A 325 -1.19 -20.26 3.80
C ASN A 325 0.34 -20.47 3.72
N SER A 326 1.13 -19.63 4.34
CA SER A 326 2.60 -19.74 4.31
C SER A 326 3.13 -21.03 4.95
N THR A 327 2.42 -21.63 5.91
CA THR A 327 2.89 -22.73 6.77
C THR A 327 2.01 -23.96 6.77
N GLU A 328 0.75 -23.89 6.35
CA GLU A 328 -0.27 -24.89 6.59
C GLU A 328 -1.13 -25.15 5.35
N TYR A 329 -1.76 -26.35 5.33
CA TYR A 329 -2.81 -26.74 4.37
C TYR A 329 -4.09 -27.09 5.13
N VAL A 330 -5.23 -26.79 4.52
CA VAL A 330 -6.54 -27.29 4.95
C VAL A 330 -6.83 -28.60 4.21
N ILE A 331 -7.19 -29.63 4.98
CA ILE A 331 -7.58 -30.96 4.46
C ILE A 331 -9.10 -30.99 4.28
N VAL A 332 -9.53 -31.41 3.10
CA VAL A 332 -10.95 -31.62 2.76
C VAL A 332 -11.32 -33.10 2.85
N ASP A 333 -10.43 -33.97 2.38
CA ASP A 333 -10.65 -35.43 2.39
C ASP A 333 -9.35 -36.18 2.65
N GLY A 334 -9.50 -37.42 3.15
CA GLY A 334 -8.41 -38.36 3.39
C GLY A 334 -7.93 -38.45 4.84
N LEU A 335 -8.30 -37.54 5.72
CA LEU A 335 -8.00 -37.57 7.17
C LEU A 335 -9.23 -37.24 7.99
N LYS A 336 -9.20 -37.63 9.28
CA LYS A 336 -10.28 -37.40 10.25
C LYS A 336 -9.77 -36.72 11.53
N ASP A 337 -10.69 -36.11 12.23
CA ASP A 337 -10.44 -35.61 13.57
C ASP A 337 -9.94 -36.73 14.48
N GLY A 338 -8.87 -36.47 15.23
CA GLY A 338 -8.22 -37.44 16.10
C GLY A 338 -7.11 -38.28 15.44
N ASP A 339 -6.91 -38.21 14.12
CA ASP A 339 -5.79 -38.88 13.46
C ASP A 339 -4.44 -38.32 13.95
N ILE A 340 -3.47 -39.22 14.19
CA ILE A 340 -2.12 -38.82 14.61
C ILE A 340 -1.27 -38.63 13.34
N VAL A 341 -1.01 -37.39 12.96
CA VAL A 341 -0.30 -37.03 11.73
C VAL A 341 1.20 -36.89 11.98
N ILE A 342 1.98 -37.51 11.09
CA ILE A 342 3.46 -37.39 11.06
C ILE A 342 3.83 -36.17 10.23
N TYR A 343 4.52 -35.17 10.83
CA TYR A 343 4.87 -33.93 10.17
C TYR A 343 6.39 -33.72 9.99
N GLU A 344 7.21 -34.55 10.62
CA GLU A 344 8.67 -34.55 10.48
C GLU A 344 9.20 -35.99 10.46
N GLY A 345 10.23 -36.28 9.66
CA GLY A 345 10.74 -37.64 9.45
C GLY A 345 9.99 -38.43 8.35
N ASN A 346 9.01 -37.82 7.67
CA ASN A 346 8.07 -38.45 6.74
C ASN A 346 8.60 -38.64 5.29
N LEU A 347 9.71 -37.99 4.90
CA LEU A 347 10.17 -37.99 3.50
C LEU A 347 10.57 -39.36 2.98
N ASN A 348 11.11 -40.26 3.81
CA ASN A 348 11.61 -41.58 3.44
C ASN A 348 10.69 -42.71 3.90
N LEU A 349 9.52 -42.41 4.45
CA LEU A 349 8.59 -43.43 4.92
C LEU A 349 7.90 -44.12 3.73
N ALA A 350 7.71 -45.44 3.86
CA ALA A 350 6.80 -46.23 3.05
C ALA A 350 5.56 -46.60 3.86
N HIS A 351 4.57 -47.19 3.19
CA HIS A 351 3.39 -47.72 3.87
C HIS A 351 3.79 -48.81 4.86
N GLU A 352 3.26 -48.79 6.07
CA GLU A 352 3.56 -49.74 7.15
C GLU A 352 5.01 -49.75 7.66
N THR A 353 5.78 -48.66 7.41
CA THR A 353 7.11 -48.52 7.99
C THR A 353 7.02 -48.39 9.51
N PRO A 354 7.79 -49.20 10.29
CA PRO A 354 7.87 -49.02 11.75
C PRO A 354 8.49 -47.67 12.10
N VAL A 355 7.86 -46.93 13.01
CA VAL A 355 8.32 -45.61 13.44
C VAL A 355 8.36 -45.48 14.96
N VAL A 356 9.25 -44.61 15.45
CA VAL A 356 9.35 -44.23 16.86
C VAL A 356 9.12 -42.73 16.95
N VAL A 357 8.24 -42.36 17.87
CA VAL A 357 7.89 -40.98 18.15
C VAL A 357 8.94 -40.36 19.06
N LEU A 358 9.47 -39.19 18.64
CA LEU A 358 10.43 -38.39 19.39
C LEU A 358 9.75 -37.55 20.46
#